data_d90dd78852a5b9e4ee7eb178dafb3f33
#
_entry.id   d90dd78852a5b9e4ee7eb178dafb3f33
#
_cell.length_a   1.000
_cell.length_b   1.000
_cell.length_c   1.000
_cell.angle_alpha   90.00
_cell.angle_beta   90.00
_cell.angle_gamma   90.00
#
_symmetry.space_group_name_H-M   'P 1'
#
loop_
_entity.id
_entity.type
_entity.pdbx_description
1 polymer ?
#
loop_
_entity_poly.entity_id
_entity_poly.type
_entity_poly.pdbx_seq_one_letter_code
_entity_poly.pdbx_strand_id
1 'polypeptide(L)'
;REEAGILPKTPMPFYVFSVGNKVLTENEVEIANGLKNSFVEIVWSLSGIGEVTYYGQRFQMQKNDIFFFLPGEEHNLRGISKEWHSRWLCLDGPFAEANFLAFRFPRFQHAASNCPVELFDEIARWISSDDPLQIGRISALALMILAHARGEDLQLNTSNALYCHCLEYIKKNYSNPDLCIGMLCDVFQTPRSTLTKIFYDNMHRSLGNFIRDCRYEHALALLRGSDLPVKEVARRCGYRELTSFSRLIRRATGMGPVELRKQNRTNQNLSRETS
;
A
#
# COMPACT_ATOMS: atom_id res chain seq x y z
N ARG A 1 -0.78 -15.75 -14.55
CA ARG A 1 0.60 -15.56 -15.01
C ARG A 1 1.04 -14.19 -14.55
N GLU A 2 2.19 -14.11 -13.92
CA GLU A 2 2.79 -12.87 -13.44
C GLU A 2 3.89 -12.44 -14.42
N GLU A 3 3.91 -11.15 -14.78
CA GLU A 3 4.99 -10.55 -15.57
C GLU A 3 5.61 -9.44 -14.70
N ALA A 4 6.88 -9.62 -14.35
CA ALA A 4 7.63 -8.65 -13.56
C ALA A 4 8.36 -7.66 -14.47
N GLY A 5 8.34 -6.40 -14.07
CA GLY A 5 9.05 -5.32 -14.74
C GLY A 5 10.55 -5.33 -14.41
N ILE A 6 11.31 -4.72 -15.30
CA ILE A 6 12.72 -4.41 -15.06
C ILE A 6 12.79 -3.06 -14.33
N LEU A 7 13.62 -2.98 -13.29
CA LEU A 7 13.87 -1.70 -12.63
C LEU A 7 14.44 -0.70 -13.65
N PRO A 8 13.83 0.47 -13.82
CA PRO A 8 14.30 1.45 -14.79
C PRO A 8 15.72 1.90 -14.46
N LYS A 9 16.63 1.84 -15.42
CA LYS A 9 17.99 2.39 -15.30
C LYS A 9 18.00 3.91 -15.21
N THR A 10 16.99 4.55 -15.79
CA THR A 10 16.77 6.01 -15.72
C THR A 10 15.73 6.30 -14.65
N PRO A 11 15.96 7.29 -13.76
CA PRO A 11 14.97 7.67 -12.77
C PRO A 11 13.63 8.03 -13.39
N MET A 12 12.58 7.31 -13.03
CA MET A 12 11.20 7.55 -13.46
C MET A 12 10.38 8.04 -12.26
N PRO A 13 9.43 8.97 -12.44
CA PRO A 13 8.56 9.42 -11.36
C PRO A 13 7.71 8.27 -10.82
N PHE A 14 7.30 7.36 -11.67
CA PHE A 14 6.69 6.06 -11.36
C PHE A 14 6.82 5.14 -12.57
N TYR A 15 6.69 3.85 -12.34
CA TYR A 15 6.75 2.81 -13.36
C TYR A 15 5.90 1.61 -12.98
N VAL A 16 5.58 0.77 -13.95
CA VAL A 16 4.90 -0.50 -13.67
C VAL A 16 5.93 -1.51 -13.15
N PHE A 17 5.72 -1.96 -11.91
CA PHE A 17 6.56 -2.96 -11.25
C PHE A 17 6.17 -4.39 -11.66
N SER A 18 4.88 -4.69 -11.65
CA SER A 18 4.36 -5.97 -12.15
C SER A 18 2.93 -5.82 -12.67
N VAL A 19 2.54 -6.72 -13.54
CA VAL A 19 1.20 -6.80 -14.10
C VAL A 19 0.86 -8.26 -14.37
N GLY A 20 -0.41 -8.63 -14.30
CA GLY A 20 -0.79 -9.98 -14.65
C GLY A 20 -2.26 -10.30 -14.52
N ASN A 21 -2.54 -11.59 -14.70
CA ASN A 21 -3.84 -12.17 -14.47
C ASN A 21 -3.76 -13.30 -13.45
N LYS A 22 -4.78 -13.42 -12.64
CA LYS A 22 -4.88 -14.40 -11.58
C LYS A 22 -6.21 -15.13 -11.66
N VAL A 23 -6.15 -16.41 -11.40
CA VAL A 23 -7.32 -17.26 -11.18
C VAL A 23 -7.11 -17.91 -9.82
N LEU A 24 -8.02 -17.65 -8.90
CA LEU A 24 -8.07 -18.35 -7.62
C LEU A 24 -9.27 -19.28 -7.63
N THR A 25 -9.02 -20.54 -7.29
CA THR A 25 -10.07 -21.54 -7.14
C THR A 25 -10.75 -21.42 -5.77
N GLU A 26 -11.86 -22.09 -5.60
CA GLU A 26 -12.63 -22.08 -4.33
C GLU A 26 -11.73 -22.41 -3.14
N ASN A 27 -11.74 -21.54 -2.13
CA ASN A 27 -10.92 -21.61 -0.91
C ASN A 27 -9.41 -21.43 -1.08
N GLU A 28 -8.90 -21.26 -2.29
CA GLU A 28 -7.52 -20.87 -2.50
C GLU A 28 -7.27 -19.47 -1.95
N VAL A 29 -6.17 -19.31 -1.19
CA VAL A 29 -5.82 -18.07 -0.52
C VAL A 29 -4.43 -17.63 -0.95
N GLU A 30 -4.31 -16.39 -1.37
CA GLU A 30 -3.04 -15.71 -1.54
C GLU A 30 -2.83 -14.69 -0.43
N ILE A 31 -1.66 -14.73 0.18
CA ILE A 31 -1.28 -13.83 1.27
C ILE A 31 -0.22 -12.86 0.75
N ALA A 32 -0.57 -11.58 0.68
CA ALA A 32 0.37 -10.52 0.37
C ALA A 32 0.93 -9.94 1.68
N ASN A 33 2.24 -10.14 1.89
CA ASN A 33 2.94 -9.63 3.07
C ASN A 33 3.34 -8.17 2.84
N GLY A 34 2.55 -7.25 3.35
CA GLY A 34 2.72 -5.80 3.18
C GLY A 34 4.08 -5.24 3.61
N LEU A 35 4.80 -5.90 4.53
CA LEU A 35 6.14 -5.48 4.97
C LEU A 35 7.20 -5.48 3.85
N LYS A 36 6.93 -6.15 2.73
CA LYS A 36 7.84 -6.21 1.57
C LYS A 36 7.35 -5.39 0.38
N ASN A 37 6.11 -4.92 0.41
CA ASN A 37 5.49 -4.25 -0.72
C ASN A 37 5.77 -2.74 -0.66
N SER A 38 6.61 -2.23 -1.57
CA SER A 38 6.89 -0.80 -1.75
C SER A 38 5.98 -0.13 -2.78
N PHE A 39 5.12 -0.90 -3.44
CA PHE A 39 4.31 -0.49 -4.58
C PHE A 39 2.83 -0.27 -4.20
N VAL A 40 2.14 0.48 -5.04
CA VAL A 40 0.67 0.55 -5.06
C VAL A 40 0.16 -0.60 -5.89
N GLU A 41 -0.85 -1.32 -5.42
CA GLU A 41 -1.46 -2.42 -6.15
C GLU A 41 -2.95 -2.16 -6.42
N ILE A 42 -3.38 -2.55 -7.61
CA ILE A 42 -4.77 -2.53 -8.04
C ILE A 42 -5.16 -3.96 -8.35
N VAL A 43 -6.26 -4.44 -7.77
CA VAL A 43 -6.90 -5.70 -8.11
C VAL A 43 -8.25 -5.42 -8.73
N TRP A 44 -8.45 -5.85 -9.97
CA TRP A 44 -9.69 -5.67 -10.76
C TRP A 44 -10.33 -7.03 -11.02
N SER A 45 -11.53 -7.24 -10.50
CA SER A 45 -12.28 -8.48 -10.68
C SER A 45 -12.91 -8.57 -12.07
N LEU A 46 -12.68 -9.68 -12.79
CA LEU A 46 -13.20 -9.92 -14.14
C LEU A 46 -14.44 -10.79 -14.16
N SER A 47 -14.41 -11.89 -13.40
CA SER A 47 -15.50 -12.86 -13.34
C SER A 47 -15.36 -13.76 -12.12
N GLY A 48 -16.44 -14.39 -11.73
CA GLY A 48 -16.51 -15.17 -10.49
C GLY A 48 -16.67 -14.27 -9.27
N ILE A 49 -16.48 -14.84 -8.09
CA ILE A 49 -16.57 -14.16 -6.81
C ILE A 49 -15.28 -14.41 -6.04
N GLY A 50 -14.63 -13.33 -5.62
CA GLY A 50 -13.49 -13.35 -4.73
C GLY A 50 -13.78 -12.62 -3.44
N GLU A 51 -12.86 -12.70 -2.50
CA GLU A 51 -12.88 -12.00 -1.23
C GLU A 51 -11.50 -11.37 -1.00
N VAL A 52 -11.51 -10.10 -0.67
CA VAL A 52 -10.33 -9.38 -0.15
C VAL A 52 -10.47 -9.30 1.37
N THR A 53 -9.49 -9.81 2.11
CA THR A 53 -9.36 -9.54 3.54
C THR A 53 -8.31 -8.45 3.73
N TYR A 54 -8.75 -7.31 4.27
CA TYR A 54 -7.94 -6.13 4.50
C TYR A 54 -8.14 -5.64 5.93
N TYR A 55 -7.08 -5.66 6.72
CA TYR A 55 -7.11 -5.34 8.16
C TYR A 55 -8.23 -6.07 8.94
N GLY A 56 -8.42 -7.38 8.63
CA GLY A 56 -9.41 -8.23 9.28
C GLY A 56 -10.86 -8.04 8.80
N GLN A 57 -11.11 -7.11 7.89
CA GLN A 57 -12.39 -6.97 7.23
C GLN A 57 -12.40 -7.69 5.88
N ARG A 58 -13.58 -8.17 5.50
CA ARG A 58 -13.79 -8.92 4.28
C ARG A 58 -14.65 -8.13 3.31
N PHE A 59 -14.16 -8.03 2.09
CA PHE A 59 -14.83 -7.37 0.97
C PHE A 59 -15.06 -8.39 -0.13
N GLN A 60 -16.31 -8.65 -0.44
CA GLN A 60 -16.65 -9.54 -1.55
C GLN A 60 -16.44 -8.80 -2.87
N MET A 61 -15.71 -9.43 -3.79
CA MET A 61 -15.37 -8.90 -5.10
C MET A 61 -16.18 -9.62 -6.17
N GLN A 62 -16.93 -8.86 -6.96
CA GLN A 62 -17.66 -9.34 -8.13
C GLN A 62 -17.11 -8.70 -9.40
N LYS A 63 -17.65 -9.08 -10.56
CA LYS A 63 -17.22 -8.50 -11.84
C LYS A 63 -17.23 -6.96 -11.79
N ASN A 64 -16.16 -6.35 -12.24
CA ASN A 64 -15.88 -4.92 -12.24
C ASN A 64 -15.66 -4.28 -10.86
N ASP A 65 -15.59 -5.04 -9.78
CA ASP A 65 -15.12 -4.50 -8.51
C ASP A 65 -13.61 -4.34 -8.52
N ILE A 66 -13.16 -3.25 -7.91
CA ILE A 66 -11.75 -2.88 -7.81
C ILE A 66 -11.40 -2.68 -6.35
N PHE A 67 -10.26 -3.21 -5.94
CA PHE A 67 -9.67 -2.95 -4.64
C PHE A 67 -8.26 -2.38 -4.83
N PHE A 68 -7.88 -1.43 -3.98
CA PHE A 68 -6.60 -0.74 -4.03
C PHE A 68 -5.82 -0.95 -2.75
N PHE A 69 -4.51 -1.20 -2.90
CA PHE A 69 -3.58 -1.32 -1.78
C PHE A 69 -2.46 -0.29 -1.92
N LEU A 70 -2.09 0.30 -0.80
CA LEU A 70 -0.96 1.22 -0.70
C LEU A 70 0.29 0.49 -0.21
N PRO A 71 1.49 1.07 -0.41
CA PRO A 71 2.72 0.50 0.10
C PRO A 71 2.63 0.17 1.59
N GLY A 72 3.12 -1.02 1.97
CA GLY A 72 3.13 -1.47 3.37
C GLY A 72 1.83 -2.12 3.85
N GLU A 73 0.78 -2.19 3.05
CA GLU A 73 -0.51 -2.75 3.46
C GLU A 73 -0.58 -4.26 3.27
N GLU A 74 -0.90 -4.98 4.36
CA GLU A 74 -1.14 -6.43 4.32
C GLU A 74 -2.57 -6.72 3.86
N HIS A 75 -2.69 -7.69 2.97
CA HIS A 75 -3.98 -8.17 2.51
C HIS A 75 -3.94 -9.63 2.09
N ASN A 76 -5.10 -10.25 2.06
CA ASN A 76 -5.26 -11.59 1.53
C ASN A 76 -6.35 -11.59 0.46
N LEU A 77 -6.11 -12.35 -0.59
CA LEU A 77 -7.08 -12.62 -1.65
C LEU A 77 -7.55 -14.06 -1.54
N ARG A 78 -8.85 -14.32 -1.67
CA ARG A 78 -9.42 -15.67 -1.59
C ARG A 78 -10.44 -15.90 -2.69
N GLY A 79 -10.40 -17.03 -3.35
CA GLY A 79 -11.46 -17.51 -4.22
C GLY A 79 -12.69 -17.97 -3.43
N ILE A 80 -13.86 -17.46 -3.79
CA ILE A 80 -15.15 -17.85 -3.18
C ILE A 80 -15.96 -18.72 -4.14
N SER A 81 -16.01 -18.36 -5.43
CA SER A 81 -16.61 -19.20 -6.47
C SER A 81 -15.63 -20.27 -6.95
N LYS A 82 -16.10 -21.20 -7.79
CA LYS A 82 -15.28 -22.25 -8.40
C LYS A 82 -13.99 -21.68 -8.99
N GLU A 83 -14.09 -20.54 -9.66
CA GLU A 83 -12.97 -19.77 -10.15
C GLU A 83 -13.29 -18.28 -9.98
N TRP A 84 -12.30 -17.51 -9.50
CA TRP A 84 -12.31 -16.05 -9.48
C TRP A 84 -11.17 -15.54 -10.34
N HIS A 85 -11.52 -14.84 -11.41
CA HIS A 85 -10.58 -14.25 -12.34
C HIS A 85 -10.39 -12.78 -12.04
N SER A 86 -9.14 -12.34 -11.92
CA SER A 86 -8.77 -10.95 -11.69
C SER A 86 -7.54 -10.53 -12.50
N ARG A 87 -7.41 -9.22 -12.66
CA ARG A 87 -6.18 -8.56 -13.13
C ARG A 87 -5.57 -7.79 -11.98
N TRP A 88 -4.25 -7.72 -11.94
CA TRP A 88 -3.56 -6.81 -11.05
C TRP A 88 -2.56 -5.95 -11.80
N LEU A 89 -2.26 -4.79 -11.23
CA LEU A 89 -1.25 -3.85 -11.69
C LEU A 89 -0.56 -3.26 -10.46
N CYS A 90 0.77 -3.39 -10.39
CA CYS A 90 1.60 -2.81 -9.34
C CYS A 90 2.41 -1.64 -9.90
N LEU A 91 2.32 -0.49 -9.24
CA LEU A 91 3.06 0.74 -9.58
C LEU A 91 4.06 1.06 -8.50
N ASP A 92 5.33 1.28 -8.87
CA ASP A 92 6.40 1.65 -7.94
C ASP A 92 7.12 2.92 -8.42
N GLY A 93 7.99 3.44 -7.58
CA GLY A 93 8.74 4.67 -7.83
C GLY A 93 8.36 5.80 -6.86
N PRO A 94 9.17 6.87 -6.82
CA PRO A 94 9.09 7.90 -5.78
C PRO A 94 7.75 8.65 -5.74
N PHE A 95 7.00 8.68 -6.84
CA PHE A 95 5.71 9.35 -6.94
C PHE A 95 4.54 8.39 -7.24
N ALA A 96 4.74 7.07 -7.22
CA ALA A 96 3.67 6.10 -7.51
C ALA A 96 2.47 6.30 -6.57
N GLU A 97 2.70 6.35 -5.27
CA GLU A 97 1.66 6.57 -4.28
C GLU A 97 0.98 7.95 -4.43
N ALA A 98 1.78 9.01 -4.62
CA ALA A 98 1.24 10.37 -4.78
C ALA A 98 0.37 10.49 -6.03
N ASN A 99 0.79 9.91 -7.16
CA ASN A 99 -0.02 9.86 -8.38
C ASN A 99 -1.32 9.10 -8.15
N PHE A 100 -1.26 7.93 -7.51
CA PHE A 100 -2.43 7.14 -7.19
C PHE A 100 -3.42 7.92 -6.29
N LEU A 101 -2.94 8.53 -5.21
CA LEU A 101 -3.77 9.31 -4.29
C LEU A 101 -4.42 10.52 -4.98
N ALA A 102 -3.78 11.08 -6.03
CA ALA A 102 -4.35 12.18 -6.81
C ALA A 102 -5.65 11.80 -7.55
N PHE A 103 -5.85 10.52 -7.88
CA PHE A 103 -7.12 10.02 -8.43
C PHE A 103 -8.24 9.98 -7.40
N ARG A 104 -7.95 10.03 -6.10
CA ARG A 104 -8.92 10.05 -4.99
C ARG A 104 -9.87 8.85 -4.99
N PHE A 105 -9.37 7.67 -5.29
CA PHE A 105 -10.14 6.43 -5.24
C PHE A 105 -10.62 6.11 -3.82
N PRO A 106 -11.85 5.64 -3.62
CA PRO A 106 -12.20 4.89 -2.43
C PRO A 106 -11.42 3.58 -2.40
N ARG A 107 -11.20 3.00 -1.24
CA ARG A 107 -10.45 1.77 -1.08
C ARG A 107 -11.03 0.61 -1.90
N PHE A 108 -12.34 0.51 -1.90
CA PHE A 108 -13.13 -0.44 -2.67
C PHE A 108 -14.16 0.33 -3.48
N GLN A 109 -14.32 -0.03 -4.74
CA GLN A 109 -15.35 0.56 -5.59
C GLN A 109 -15.76 -0.41 -6.69
N HIS A 110 -16.95 -0.18 -7.25
CA HIS A 110 -17.37 -0.74 -8.52
C HIS A 110 -16.92 0.18 -9.65
N ALA A 111 -16.21 -0.37 -10.66
CA ALA A 111 -15.79 0.43 -11.79
C ALA A 111 -17.00 0.83 -12.65
N ALA A 112 -16.98 2.04 -13.20
CA ALA A 112 -18.03 2.51 -14.11
C ALA A 112 -17.98 1.81 -15.49
N SER A 113 -16.85 1.22 -15.84
CA SER A 113 -16.63 0.51 -17.09
C SER A 113 -16.09 -0.90 -16.88
N ASN A 114 -16.11 -1.72 -17.95
CA ASN A 114 -15.42 -3.00 -17.92
C ASN A 114 -13.90 -2.80 -17.79
N CYS A 115 -13.23 -3.80 -17.21
CA CYS A 115 -11.77 -3.83 -17.15
C CYS A 115 -11.17 -3.67 -18.55
N PRO A 116 -10.26 -2.70 -18.77
CA PRO A 116 -9.60 -2.52 -20.06
C PRO A 116 -8.49 -3.57 -20.26
N VAL A 117 -8.88 -4.82 -20.48
CA VAL A 117 -7.98 -5.99 -20.56
C VAL A 117 -6.87 -5.79 -21.57
N GLU A 118 -7.17 -5.12 -22.69
CA GLU A 118 -6.23 -4.84 -23.78
C GLU A 118 -5.05 -3.98 -23.30
N LEU A 119 -5.29 -3.02 -22.39
CA LEU A 119 -4.23 -2.19 -21.80
C LEU A 119 -3.33 -3.02 -20.88
N PHE A 120 -3.91 -3.92 -20.09
CA PHE A 120 -3.12 -4.85 -19.26
C PHE A 120 -2.26 -5.77 -20.13
N ASP A 121 -2.83 -6.32 -21.21
CA ASP A 121 -2.11 -7.21 -22.12
C ASP A 121 -1.01 -6.47 -22.89
N GLU A 122 -1.21 -5.20 -23.22
CA GLU A 122 -0.19 -4.37 -23.85
C GLU A 122 0.96 -4.08 -22.89
N ILE A 123 0.67 -3.73 -21.64
CA ILE A 123 1.69 -3.58 -20.59
C ILE A 123 2.47 -4.89 -20.41
N ALA A 124 1.78 -6.03 -20.26
CA ALA A 124 2.42 -7.34 -20.06
C ALA A 124 3.37 -7.72 -21.23
N ARG A 125 3.04 -7.30 -22.43
CA ARG A 125 3.88 -7.56 -23.62
C ARG A 125 5.23 -6.83 -23.57
N TRP A 126 5.27 -5.65 -22.98
CA TRP A 126 6.44 -4.76 -23.02
C TRP A 126 7.10 -4.52 -21.67
N ILE A 127 6.56 -5.07 -20.59
CA ILE A 127 7.03 -4.79 -19.23
C ILE A 127 8.48 -5.18 -18.99
N SER A 128 9.00 -6.16 -19.71
CA SER A 128 10.41 -6.61 -19.64
C SER A 128 11.35 -5.81 -20.54
N SER A 129 10.88 -4.74 -21.18
CA SER A 129 11.72 -3.88 -22.01
C SER A 129 12.57 -2.95 -21.16
N ASP A 130 13.84 -2.77 -21.52
CA ASP A 130 14.74 -1.77 -20.91
C ASP A 130 14.84 -0.47 -21.74
N ASP A 131 14.08 -0.36 -22.83
CA ASP A 131 13.97 0.86 -23.64
C ASP A 131 13.21 1.95 -22.86
N PRO A 132 13.82 3.10 -22.58
CA PRO A 132 13.17 4.20 -21.85
C PRO A 132 11.85 4.68 -22.48
N LEU A 133 11.75 4.62 -23.82
CA LEU A 133 10.53 5.00 -24.53
C LEU A 133 9.39 4.01 -24.24
N GLN A 134 9.68 2.72 -24.23
CA GLN A 134 8.69 1.69 -23.87
C GLN A 134 8.29 1.78 -22.40
N ILE A 135 9.23 2.02 -21.49
CA ILE A 135 8.94 2.25 -20.07
C ILE A 135 7.99 3.44 -19.91
N GLY A 136 8.24 4.55 -20.59
CA GLY A 136 7.36 5.72 -20.60
C GLY A 136 5.97 5.41 -21.14
N ARG A 137 5.88 4.63 -22.24
CA ARG A 137 4.61 4.16 -22.83
C ARG A 137 3.82 3.30 -21.86
N ILE A 138 4.46 2.34 -21.20
CA ILE A 138 3.84 1.46 -20.21
C ILE A 138 3.29 2.28 -19.03
N SER A 139 4.05 3.28 -18.56
CA SER A 139 3.60 4.19 -17.50
C SER A 139 2.36 5.01 -17.92
N ALA A 140 2.30 5.45 -19.18
CA ALA A 140 1.11 6.15 -19.70
C ALA A 140 -0.11 5.20 -19.80
N LEU A 141 0.07 3.95 -20.24
CA LEU A 141 -0.99 2.94 -20.27
C LEU A 141 -1.52 2.65 -18.85
N ALA A 142 -0.64 2.63 -17.84
CA ALA A 142 -1.05 2.47 -16.46
C ALA A 142 -1.93 3.63 -15.97
N LEU A 143 -1.62 4.89 -16.35
CA LEU A 143 -2.50 6.03 -16.07
C LEU A 143 -3.86 5.90 -16.76
N MET A 144 -3.91 5.36 -17.98
CA MET A 144 -5.17 5.08 -18.66
C MET A 144 -5.99 4.03 -17.90
N ILE A 145 -5.37 2.97 -17.37
CA ILE A 145 -6.06 1.98 -16.52
C ILE A 145 -6.63 2.66 -15.27
N LEU A 146 -5.87 3.54 -14.59
CA LEU A 146 -6.37 4.32 -13.47
C LEU A 146 -7.56 5.20 -13.85
N ALA A 147 -7.52 5.85 -15.01
CA ALA A 147 -8.63 6.66 -15.51
C ALA A 147 -9.88 5.80 -15.76
N HIS A 148 -9.75 4.61 -16.37
CA HIS A 148 -10.85 3.65 -16.54
C HIS A 148 -11.41 3.16 -15.20
N ALA A 149 -10.53 2.90 -14.23
CA ALA A 149 -10.92 2.48 -12.88
C ALA A 149 -11.80 3.53 -12.19
N ARG A 150 -11.53 4.81 -12.43
CA ARG A 150 -12.24 5.92 -11.82
C ARG A 150 -13.67 6.07 -12.33
N GLY A 151 -13.91 5.83 -13.65
CA GLY A 151 -15.19 6.07 -14.29
C GLY A 151 -15.56 7.54 -14.41
N GLU A 152 -16.74 7.79 -14.98
CA GLU A 152 -17.27 9.16 -15.22
C GLU A 152 -17.94 9.80 -14.00
N ASP A 153 -18.42 9.02 -13.03
CA ASP A 153 -19.14 9.51 -11.85
C ASP A 153 -18.20 10.12 -10.80
N LEU A 154 -17.62 11.21 -11.20
CA LEU A 154 -16.83 12.07 -10.36
C LEU A 154 -17.66 13.12 -9.64
N GLN A 155 -18.57 12.73 -8.84
CA GLN A 155 -18.82 13.55 -7.66
C GLN A 155 -17.53 13.50 -6.84
N LEU A 156 -16.83 14.61 -6.86
CA LEU A 156 -15.67 14.86 -5.99
C LEU A 156 -16.11 14.56 -4.57
N ASN A 157 -15.93 13.32 -4.14
CA ASN A 157 -16.22 12.96 -2.76
C ASN A 157 -15.18 13.70 -1.91
N THR A 158 -15.58 14.86 -1.39
CA THR A 158 -14.73 15.72 -0.54
C THR A 158 -14.16 14.92 0.62
N SER A 159 -14.89 13.88 1.09
CA SER A 159 -14.42 12.94 2.12
C SER A 159 -13.20 12.14 1.66
N ASN A 160 -13.18 11.65 0.43
CA ASN A 160 -12.02 10.91 -0.09
C ASN A 160 -10.82 11.85 -0.32
N ALA A 161 -11.06 13.09 -0.77
CA ALA A 161 -10.00 14.09 -0.89
C ALA A 161 -9.36 14.37 0.47
N LEU A 162 -10.17 14.62 1.49
CA LEU A 162 -9.70 14.86 2.84
C LEU A 162 -8.94 13.66 3.40
N TYR A 163 -9.45 12.45 3.17
CA TYR A 163 -8.76 11.20 3.54
C TYR A 163 -7.36 11.11 2.92
N CYS A 164 -7.23 11.29 1.61
CA CYS A 164 -5.95 11.24 0.90
C CYS A 164 -4.97 12.31 1.42
N HIS A 165 -5.42 13.55 1.61
CA HIS A 165 -4.59 14.62 2.17
C HIS A 165 -4.13 14.31 3.59
N CYS A 166 -5.00 13.72 4.43
CA CYS A 166 -4.62 13.29 5.77
C CYS A 166 -3.57 12.17 5.75
N LEU A 167 -3.73 11.17 4.87
CA LEU A 167 -2.73 10.10 4.69
C LEU A 167 -1.36 10.68 4.35
N GLU A 168 -1.32 11.54 3.33
CA GLU A 168 -0.09 12.19 2.88
C GLU A 168 0.54 13.04 3.99
N TYR A 169 -0.27 13.81 4.71
CA TYR A 169 0.21 14.61 5.83
C TYR A 169 0.81 13.74 6.94
N ILE A 170 0.15 12.65 7.32
CA ILE A 170 0.64 11.71 8.35
C ILE A 170 1.95 11.08 7.91
N LYS A 171 2.04 10.59 6.66
CA LYS A 171 3.26 9.99 6.10
C LYS A 171 4.43 10.97 6.02
N LYS A 172 4.19 12.25 5.80
CA LYS A 172 5.23 13.29 5.82
C LYS A 172 5.64 13.72 7.23
N ASN A 173 4.75 13.59 8.21
CA ASN A 173 4.91 14.15 9.55
C ASN A 173 4.94 13.12 10.68
N TYR A 174 5.02 11.83 10.41
CA TYR A 174 5.02 10.77 11.44
C TYR A 174 6.13 10.94 12.48
N SER A 175 7.28 11.52 12.09
CA SER A 175 8.42 11.81 12.95
C SER A 175 8.20 12.95 13.95
N ASN A 176 7.16 13.77 13.73
CA ASN A 176 6.77 14.81 14.68
C ASN A 176 6.13 14.16 15.92
N PRO A 177 6.71 14.31 17.14
CA PRO A 177 6.16 13.71 18.34
C PRO A 177 4.80 14.29 18.76
N ASP A 178 4.45 15.48 18.27
CA ASP A 178 3.18 16.14 18.53
C ASP A 178 2.06 15.71 17.59
N LEU A 179 2.38 14.95 16.54
CA LEU A 179 1.38 14.45 15.61
C LEU A 179 0.35 13.58 16.35
N CYS A 180 -0.85 14.11 16.41
CA CYS A 180 -2.01 13.48 17.06
C CYS A 180 -3.29 13.85 16.28
N ILE A 181 -4.41 13.21 16.64
CA ILE A 181 -5.71 13.47 15.99
C ILE A 181 -6.12 14.95 16.15
N GLY A 182 -5.85 15.57 17.31
CA GLY A 182 -6.14 17.00 17.53
C GLY A 182 -5.43 17.88 16.52
N MET A 183 -4.11 17.69 16.35
CA MET A 183 -3.33 18.42 15.35
C MET A 183 -3.88 18.28 13.93
N LEU A 184 -4.31 17.08 13.55
CA LEU A 184 -4.91 16.86 12.24
C LEU A 184 -6.25 17.59 12.11
N CYS A 185 -7.07 17.62 13.17
CA CYS A 185 -8.31 18.41 13.18
C CYS A 185 -8.05 19.90 12.96
N ASP A 186 -7.00 20.44 13.57
CA ASP A 186 -6.60 21.85 13.43
C ASP A 186 -6.07 22.13 12.02
N VAL A 187 -5.19 21.27 11.50
CA VAL A 187 -4.60 21.43 10.14
C VAL A 187 -5.67 21.38 9.06
N PHE A 188 -6.62 20.45 9.17
CA PHE A 188 -7.64 20.23 8.15
C PHE A 188 -8.96 20.99 8.44
N GLN A 189 -9.00 21.79 9.52
CA GLN A 189 -10.20 22.52 9.95
C GLN A 189 -11.44 21.62 9.96
N THR A 190 -11.28 20.41 10.48
CA THR A 190 -12.31 19.36 10.41
C THR A 190 -12.60 18.81 11.81
N PRO A 191 -13.86 18.68 12.21
CA PRO A 191 -14.24 18.10 13.49
C PRO A 191 -13.69 16.67 13.65
N ARG A 192 -13.29 16.34 14.89
CA ARG A 192 -12.71 15.02 15.21
C ARG A 192 -13.61 13.86 14.81
N SER A 193 -14.93 13.98 15.03
CA SER A 193 -15.89 12.95 14.65
C SER A 193 -15.91 12.69 13.14
N THR A 194 -15.90 13.75 12.34
CA THR A 194 -15.87 13.68 10.88
C THR A 194 -14.56 13.04 10.40
N LEU A 195 -13.41 13.51 10.90
CA LEU A 195 -12.12 12.99 10.48
C LEU A 195 -11.96 11.51 10.86
N THR A 196 -12.37 11.14 12.07
CA THR A 196 -12.32 9.74 12.54
C THR A 196 -13.26 8.86 11.73
N LYS A 197 -14.45 9.35 11.39
CA LYS A 197 -15.42 8.62 10.56
C LYS A 197 -14.87 8.39 9.15
N ILE A 198 -14.34 9.44 8.50
CA ILE A 198 -13.74 9.34 7.16
C ILE A 198 -12.62 8.31 7.13
N PHE A 199 -11.74 8.31 8.13
CA PHE A 199 -10.68 7.32 8.23
C PHE A 199 -11.22 5.91 8.46
N TYR A 200 -12.21 5.76 9.32
CA TYR A 200 -12.83 4.45 9.57
C TYR A 200 -13.53 3.91 8.33
N ASP A 201 -14.29 4.75 7.63
CA ASP A 201 -15.02 4.35 6.41
C ASP A 201 -14.07 3.91 5.28
N ASN A 202 -12.87 4.48 5.20
CA ASN A 202 -11.89 4.15 4.16
C ASN A 202 -10.88 3.06 4.54
N MET A 203 -10.48 2.97 5.83
CA MET A 203 -9.45 2.02 6.27
C MET A 203 -9.96 0.99 7.26
N HIS A 204 -11.17 1.15 7.79
CA HIS A 204 -11.73 0.34 8.88
C HIS A 204 -10.83 0.24 10.10
N ARG A 205 -9.98 1.27 10.27
CA ARG A 205 -9.03 1.41 11.38
C ARG A 205 -9.16 2.79 12.01
N SER A 206 -8.78 2.88 13.29
CA SER A 206 -8.73 4.20 13.91
C SER A 206 -7.52 4.98 13.38
N LEU A 207 -7.74 6.28 13.20
CA LEU A 207 -6.70 7.23 12.79
C LEU A 207 -5.44 7.19 13.68
N GLY A 208 -5.64 7.01 15.02
CA GLY A 208 -4.54 6.86 15.97
C GLY A 208 -3.73 5.56 15.74
N ASN A 209 -4.40 4.48 15.36
CA ASN A 209 -3.72 3.24 15.00
C ASN A 209 -2.88 3.45 13.74
N PHE A 210 -3.41 4.11 12.73
CA PHE A 210 -2.68 4.38 11.50
C PHE A 210 -1.40 5.19 11.75
N ILE A 211 -1.46 6.28 12.55
CA ILE A 211 -0.26 7.05 12.94
C ILE A 211 0.77 6.14 13.61
N ARG A 212 0.32 5.26 14.52
CA ARG A 212 1.20 4.33 15.24
C ARG A 212 1.87 3.34 14.29
N ASP A 213 1.13 2.84 13.32
CA ASP A 213 1.64 1.85 12.37
C ASP A 213 2.65 2.49 11.40
N CYS A 214 2.41 3.70 10.90
CA CYS A 214 3.42 4.46 10.14
C CYS A 214 4.73 4.59 10.94
N ARG A 215 4.64 4.94 12.22
CA ARG A 215 5.83 5.04 13.10
C ARG A 215 6.51 3.68 13.29
N TYR A 216 5.73 2.61 13.41
CA TYR A 216 6.24 1.25 13.58
C TYR A 216 6.99 0.76 12.35
N GLU A 217 6.42 0.93 11.15
CA GLU A 217 7.06 0.56 9.88
C GLU A 217 8.43 1.23 9.74
N HIS A 218 8.50 2.55 9.95
CA HIS A 218 9.76 3.28 9.91
C HIS A 218 10.74 2.83 10.98
N ALA A 219 10.25 2.50 12.18
CA ALA A 219 11.08 1.97 13.26
C ALA A 219 11.72 0.62 12.87
N LEU A 220 10.95 -0.28 12.26
CA LEU A 220 11.46 -1.55 11.78
C LEU A 220 12.52 -1.35 10.70
N ALA A 221 12.27 -0.47 9.73
CA ALA A 221 13.23 -0.17 8.67
C ALA A 221 14.56 0.35 9.25
N LEU A 222 14.50 1.30 10.20
CA LEU A 222 15.70 1.84 10.84
C LEU A 222 16.41 0.83 11.77
N LEU A 223 15.65 0.02 12.51
CA LEU A 223 16.25 -1.03 13.38
C LEU A 223 16.96 -2.11 12.59
N ARG A 224 16.49 -2.42 11.36
CA ARG A 224 17.07 -3.43 10.47
C ARG A 224 18.19 -2.88 9.59
N GLY A 225 18.01 -1.66 9.08
CA GLY A 225 18.86 -1.08 8.03
C GLY A 225 19.91 -0.07 8.52
N SER A 226 20.01 0.22 9.83
CA SER A 226 20.95 1.20 10.35
C SER A 226 21.58 0.81 11.68
N ASP A 227 22.75 1.44 11.95
CA ASP A 227 23.48 1.32 13.23
C ASP A 227 23.12 2.42 14.24
N LEU A 228 22.09 3.21 13.93
CA LEU A 228 21.65 4.31 14.80
C LEU A 228 21.34 3.79 16.22
N PRO A 229 21.75 4.51 17.28
CA PRO A 229 21.33 4.16 18.63
C PRO A 229 19.79 4.03 18.74
N VAL A 230 19.30 3.07 19.51
CA VAL A 230 17.84 2.83 19.65
C VAL A 230 17.09 4.10 20.09
N LYS A 231 17.73 4.93 20.93
CA LYS A 231 17.18 6.23 21.35
C LYS A 231 17.00 7.18 20.15
N GLU A 232 17.94 7.19 19.23
CA GLU A 232 17.86 8.02 18.01
C GLU A 232 16.79 7.49 17.04
N VAL A 233 16.66 6.17 16.91
CA VAL A 233 15.57 5.55 16.14
C VAL A 233 14.21 5.96 16.73
N ALA A 234 14.05 5.85 18.03
CA ALA A 234 12.81 6.26 18.70
C ALA A 234 12.46 7.74 18.39
N ARG A 235 13.45 8.65 18.50
CA ARG A 235 13.28 10.07 18.20
C ARG A 235 12.85 10.30 16.72
N ARG A 236 13.50 9.64 15.78
CA ARG A 236 13.17 9.75 14.34
C ARG A 236 11.81 9.19 13.99
N CYS A 237 11.29 8.28 14.81
CA CYS A 237 9.94 7.74 14.67
C CYS A 237 8.88 8.51 15.47
N GLY A 238 9.18 9.71 15.96
CA GLY A 238 8.23 10.58 16.66
C GLY A 238 7.92 10.16 18.10
N TYR A 239 8.84 9.47 18.79
CA TYR A 239 8.71 9.12 20.20
C TYR A 239 9.63 9.99 21.06
N ARG A 240 9.04 10.69 22.03
CA ARG A 240 9.80 11.45 23.05
C ARG A 240 10.46 10.52 24.06
N GLU A 241 9.73 9.46 24.43
CA GLU A 241 10.14 8.52 25.47
C GLU A 241 10.52 7.15 24.90
N LEU A 242 11.73 6.68 25.24
CA LEU A 242 12.23 5.37 24.81
C LEU A 242 11.35 4.22 25.33
N THR A 243 10.73 4.38 26.50
CA THR A 243 9.82 3.40 27.09
C THR A 243 8.58 3.18 26.22
N SER A 244 7.97 4.25 25.70
CA SER A 244 6.81 4.17 24.80
C SER A 244 7.17 3.51 23.47
N PHE A 245 8.33 3.85 22.92
CA PHE A 245 8.87 3.22 21.74
C PHE A 245 9.12 1.71 21.94
N SER A 246 9.82 1.35 23.03
CA SER A 246 10.13 -0.05 23.33
C SER A 246 8.87 -0.89 23.56
N ARG A 247 7.83 -0.31 24.14
CA ARG A 247 6.52 -0.96 24.33
C ARG A 247 5.83 -1.21 22.98
N LEU A 248 5.91 -0.26 22.05
CA LEU A 248 5.39 -0.45 20.68
C LEU A 248 6.05 -1.66 20.03
N ILE A 249 7.39 -1.67 19.96
CA ILE A 249 8.16 -2.72 19.30
C ILE A 249 7.87 -4.08 19.95
N ARG A 250 7.90 -4.15 21.29
CA ARG A 250 7.64 -5.41 22.00
C ARG A 250 6.22 -5.92 21.79
N ARG A 251 5.23 -5.04 21.75
CA ARG A 251 3.84 -5.45 21.48
C ARG A 251 3.65 -6.04 20.09
N ALA A 252 4.36 -5.52 19.10
CA ALA A 252 4.23 -5.93 17.72
C ALA A 252 5.09 -7.14 17.35
N THR A 253 6.27 -7.31 17.97
CA THR A 253 7.26 -8.34 17.60
C THR A 253 7.52 -9.39 18.69
N GLY A 254 6.98 -9.20 19.88
CA GLY A 254 7.30 -10.01 21.07
C GLY A 254 8.66 -9.69 21.70
N MET A 255 9.51 -8.91 21.03
CA MET A 255 10.90 -8.63 21.42
C MET A 255 11.14 -7.12 21.67
N GLY A 256 12.14 -6.81 22.50
CA GLY A 256 12.63 -5.45 22.64
C GLY A 256 13.41 -4.97 21.40
N PRO A 257 13.52 -3.63 21.19
CA PRO A 257 14.19 -3.10 19.99
C PRO A 257 15.67 -3.51 19.88
N VAL A 258 16.36 -3.69 20.98
CA VAL A 258 17.78 -4.17 21.02
C VAL A 258 17.86 -5.65 20.61
N GLU A 259 16.95 -6.46 21.14
CA GLU A 259 16.87 -7.91 20.83
C GLU A 259 16.51 -8.11 19.34
N LEU A 260 15.53 -7.38 18.84
CA LEU A 260 15.12 -7.41 17.44
C LEU A 260 16.29 -7.06 16.50
N ARG A 261 17.08 -6.05 16.84
CA ARG A 261 18.28 -5.67 16.06
C ARG A 261 19.32 -6.78 16.04
N LYS A 262 19.61 -7.41 17.20
CA LYS A 262 20.57 -8.51 17.29
C LYS A 262 20.15 -9.69 16.41
N GLN A 263 18.89 -10.09 16.48
CA GLN A 263 18.36 -11.19 15.69
C GLN A 263 18.49 -10.94 14.18
N ASN A 264 18.18 -9.71 13.72
CA ASN A 264 18.29 -9.35 12.31
C ASN A 264 19.74 -9.40 11.81
N ARG A 265 20.73 -8.97 12.63
CA ARG A 265 22.14 -9.06 12.27
C ARG A 265 22.63 -10.51 12.17
N THR A 266 22.20 -11.37 13.08
CA THR A 266 22.53 -12.80 13.04
C THR A 266 21.99 -13.45 11.77
N ASN A 267 20.75 -13.16 11.40
CA ASN A 267 20.12 -13.68 10.18
C ASN A 267 20.82 -13.19 8.90
N GLN A 268 21.26 -11.91 8.87
CA GLN A 268 21.98 -11.37 7.72
C GLN A 268 23.38 -11.97 7.55
N ASN A 269 24.07 -12.28 8.65
CA ASN A 269 25.39 -12.91 8.60
C ASN A 269 25.27 -14.37 8.11
N LEU A 270 24.29 -15.13 8.59
CA LEU A 270 24.00 -16.49 8.13
C LEU A 270 23.70 -16.53 6.62
N SER A 271 22.93 -15.56 6.12
CA SER A 271 22.62 -15.49 4.69
C SER A 271 23.82 -15.12 3.80
N ARG A 272 24.84 -14.45 4.35
CA ARG A 272 26.08 -14.11 3.64
C ARG A 272 27.09 -15.26 3.62
N GLU A 273 27.05 -16.15 4.60
CA GLU A 273 27.92 -17.33 4.68
C GLU A 273 27.42 -18.49 3.82
N THR A 274 26.16 -18.44 3.36
CA THR A 274 25.51 -19.47 2.51
C THR A 274 25.40 -19.05 1.04
N SER A 275 25.91 -17.89 0.65
CA SER A 275 25.96 -17.37 -0.73
C SER A 275 27.38 -17.31 -1.25
#